data_2015c6d8c0347b7a160af1539e70ec2c
#
_entry.id   2015c6d8c0347b7a160af1539e70ec2c
#
_cell.length_a   1.000
_cell.length_b   1.000
_cell.length_c   1.000
_cell.angle_alpha   90.00
_cell.angle_beta   90.00
_cell.angle_gamma   90.00
#
_symmetry.space_group_name_H-M   'P 1'
#
loop_
_entity.id
_entity.type
_entity.pdbx_description
1 polymer ?
#
loop_
_entity_poly.entity_id
_entity_poly.type
_entity_poly.pdbx_seq_one_letter_code
_entity_poly.pdbx_strand_id
1 'polypeptide(L)'
;MANVEGSLNDWEKARSLFYEAAQYNPGFAMARSSEALANYQLGNFEASEKELRKLIRRYPTFADARAALTALQWSKGKSGEAESNWIAAIELDPRYAQEEWLLEVRRWPPAPVDDLMKFISIK
;
A
#
# COMPACT_ATOMS: atom_id res chain seq x y z
N MET A 1 4.84 3.15 18.56
CA MET A 1 4.66 3.63 17.20
C MET A 1 5.63 2.91 16.26
N ALA A 2 5.15 2.39 15.16
CA ALA A 2 6.03 1.71 14.22
C ALA A 2 6.94 2.71 13.53
N ASN A 3 8.23 2.47 13.61
CA ASN A 3 9.23 3.27 12.91
C ASN A 3 9.21 2.84 11.44
N VAL A 4 9.28 3.79 10.50
CA VAL A 4 9.28 3.46 9.09
C VAL A 4 10.45 2.56 8.70
N GLU A 5 11.51 2.58 9.50
CA GLU A 5 12.67 1.72 9.30
C GLU A 5 12.69 0.54 10.26
N GLY A 6 11.54 0.21 10.84
CA GLY A 6 11.43 -0.87 11.80
C GLY A 6 11.81 -2.23 11.21
N SER A 7 12.20 -3.14 12.08
CA SER A 7 12.58 -4.49 11.69
C SER A 7 11.36 -5.25 11.15
N LEU A 8 11.62 -6.41 10.51
CA LEU A 8 10.53 -7.27 10.06
C LEU A 8 9.62 -7.68 11.21
N ASN A 9 10.20 -7.87 12.40
CA ASN A 9 9.42 -8.21 13.59
C ASN A 9 8.42 -7.11 13.93
N ASP A 10 8.82 -5.84 13.81
CA ASP A 10 7.93 -4.71 14.05
C ASP A 10 6.79 -4.67 13.03
N TRP A 11 7.08 -5.01 11.77
CA TRP A 11 6.05 -5.04 10.75
C TRP A 11 5.10 -6.21 10.92
N GLU A 12 5.56 -7.34 11.47
CA GLU A 12 4.67 -8.44 11.82
C GLU A 12 3.69 -8.02 12.90
N LYS A 13 4.16 -7.30 13.91
CA LYS A 13 3.29 -6.78 14.96
C LYS A 13 2.29 -5.78 14.39
N ALA A 14 2.76 -4.89 13.53
CA ALA A 14 1.89 -3.91 12.88
C ALA A 14 0.81 -4.62 12.05
N ARG A 15 1.19 -5.63 11.26
CA ARG A 15 0.24 -6.40 10.46
C ARG A 15 -0.83 -7.02 11.34
N SER A 16 -0.44 -7.61 12.46
CA SER A 16 -1.39 -8.24 13.39
C SER A 16 -2.36 -7.23 13.97
N LEU A 17 -1.88 -6.04 14.32
CA LEU A 17 -2.73 -4.99 14.87
C LEU A 17 -3.74 -4.49 13.82
N PHE A 18 -3.30 -4.33 12.57
CA PHE A 18 -4.18 -3.91 11.50
C PHE A 18 -5.23 -4.98 11.20
N TYR A 19 -4.82 -6.24 11.25
CA TYR A 19 -5.74 -7.36 11.05
C TYR A 19 -6.84 -7.33 12.12
N GLU A 20 -6.46 -7.15 13.39
CA GLU A 20 -7.42 -7.06 14.48
C GLU A 20 -8.37 -5.88 14.29
N ALA A 21 -7.83 -4.72 13.93
CA ALA A 21 -8.65 -3.53 13.68
C ALA A 21 -9.69 -3.80 12.60
N ALA A 22 -9.30 -4.51 11.54
CA ALA A 22 -10.21 -4.85 10.45
C ALA A 22 -11.28 -5.86 10.88
N GLN A 23 -10.97 -6.74 11.85
CA GLN A 23 -11.95 -7.68 12.39
C GLN A 23 -13.03 -6.95 13.20
N TYR A 24 -12.61 -5.96 13.98
CA TYR A 24 -13.57 -5.16 14.76
C TYR A 24 -14.44 -4.28 13.88
N ASN A 25 -13.90 -3.82 12.77
CA ASN A 25 -14.63 -2.97 11.84
C ASN A 25 -14.32 -3.38 10.41
N PRO A 26 -15.02 -4.42 9.89
CA PRO A 26 -14.73 -4.93 8.54
C PRO A 26 -14.87 -3.91 7.43
N GLY A 27 -15.60 -2.81 7.67
CA GLY A 27 -15.72 -1.74 6.69
C GLY A 27 -14.59 -0.72 6.75
N PHE A 28 -13.64 -0.90 7.67
CA PHE A 28 -12.54 0.04 7.83
C PHE A 28 -11.46 -0.24 6.78
N ALA A 29 -11.68 0.31 5.59
CA ALA A 29 -10.81 0.06 4.44
C ALA A 29 -9.34 0.44 4.70
N MET A 30 -9.13 1.51 5.46
CA MET A 30 -7.76 1.96 5.74
C MET A 30 -6.97 0.93 6.54
N ALA A 31 -7.59 0.26 7.51
CA ALA A 31 -6.92 -0.79 8.27
C ALA A 31 -6.56 -1.98 7.38
N ARG A 32 -7.44 -2.32 6.44
CA ARG A 32 -7.17 -3.41 5.50
C ARG A 32 -6.04 -3.05 4.55
N SER A 33 -6.01 -1.80 4.10
CA SER A 33 -4.92 -1.32 3.25
C SER A 33 -3.59 -1.35 4.01
N SER A 34 -3.60 -0.91 5.25
CA SER A 34 -2.40 -0.93 6.09
C SER A 34 -1.90 -2.34 6.35
N GLU A 35 -2.81 -3.29 6.53
CA GLU A 35 -2.44 -4.70 6.67
C GLU A 35 -1.78 -5.21 5.39
N ALA A 36 -2.35 -4.87 4.23
CA ALA A 36 -1.78 -5.28 2.95
C ALA A 36 -0.38 -4.70 2.74
N LEU A 37 -0.17 -3.45 3.15
CA LEU A 37 1.14 -2.81 3.05
C LEU A 37 2.15 -3.46 3.99
N ALA A 38 1.73 -3.86 5.20
CA ALA A 38 2.61 -4.58 6.11
C ALA A 38 2.99 -5.94 5.52
N ASN A 39 2.04 -6.64 4.90
CA ASN A 39 2.33 -7.88 4.19
C ASN A 39 3.33 -7.66 3.05
N TYR A 40 3.20 -6.56 2.34
CA TYR A 40 4.14 -6.17 1.28
C TYR A 40 5.55 -6.07 1.86
N GLN A 41 5.70 -5.34 2.97
CA GLN A 41 7.00 -5.15 3.62
C GLN A 41 7.59 -6.47 4.09
N LEU A 42 6.75 -7.39 4.52
CA LEU A 42 7.19 -8.70 5.00
C LEU A 42 7.49 -9.69 3.87
N GLY A 43 7.26 -9.30 2.63
CA GLY A 43 7.50 -10.17 1.48
C GLY A 43 6.32 -11.06 1.13
N ASN A 44 5.19 -10.89 1.79
CA ASN A 44 3.97 -11.66 1.52
C ASN A 44 3.18 -11.01 0.38
N PHE A 45 3.79 -11.02 -0.81
CA PHE A 45 3.27 -10.26 -1.95
C PHE A 45 1.91 -10.76 -2.45
N GLU A 46 1.70 -12.07 -2.43
CA GLU A 46 0.41 -12.62 -2.88
C GLU A 46 -0.74 -12.21 -1.97
N ALA A 47 -0.52 -12.26 -0.66
CA ALA A 47 -1.53 -11.83 0.30
C ALA A 47 -1.82 -10.34 0.16
N SER A 48 -0.77 -9.55 -0.03
CA SER A 48 -0.90 -8.11 -0.22
C SER A 48 -1.71 -7.79 -1.48
N GLU A 49 -1.34 -8.40 -2.59
CA GLU A 49 -2.02 -8.15 -3.87
C GLU A 49 -3.50 -8.53 -3.81
N LYS A 50 -3.78 -9.70 -3.23
CA LYS A 50 -5.15 -10.20 -3.11
C LYS A 50 -6.02 -9.21 -2.32
N GLU A 51 -5.52 -8.74 -1.21
CA GLU A 51 -6.27 -7.81 -0.37
C GLU A 51 -6.45 -6.45 -1.06
N LEU A 52 -5.41 -5.95 -1.70
CA LEU A 52 -5.49 -4.67 -2.41
C LEU A 52 -6.50 -4.73 -3.57
N ARG A 53 -6.51 -5.84 -4.32
CA ARG A 53 -7.47 -6.01 -5.41
C ARG A 53 -8.90 -6.06 -4.88
N LYS A 54 -9.13 -6.72 -3.75
CA LYS A 54 -10.45 -6.78 -3.12
C LYS A 54 -10.90 -5.39 -2.70
N LEU A 55 -9.99 -4.61 -2.12
CA LEU A 55 -10.30 -3.24 -1.70
C LEU A 55 -10.70 -2.36 -2.88
N ILE A 56 -9.99 -2.47 -3.98
CA ILE A 56 -10.29 -1.66 -5.17
C ILE A 56 -11.63 -2.05 -5.78
N ARG A 57 -11.97 -3.34 -5.78
CA ARG A 57 -13.27 -3.78 -6.29
C ARG A 57 -14.41 -3.23 -5.45
N ARG A 58 -14.23 -3.22 -4.12
CA ARG A 58 -15.28 -2.75 -3.22
C ARG A 58 -15.31 -1.23 -3.15
N TYR A 59 -14.15 -0.60 -3.18
CA TYR A 59 -14.01 0.84 -3.06
C TYR A 59 -13.15 1.39 -4.20
N PRO A 60 -13.72 1.51 -5.41
CA PRO A 60 -12.93 1.91 -6.59
C PRO A 60 -12.24 3.28 -6.47
N THR A 61 -12.74 4.14 -5.59
CA THR A 61 -12.17 5.48 -5.39
C THR A 61 -11.23 5.56 -4.18
N PHE A 62 -10.82 4.43 -3.65
CA PHE A 62 -9.92 4.39 -2.51
C PHE A 62 -8.47 4.51 -2.99
N ALA A 63 -7.94 5.72 -2.94
CA ALA A 63 -6.64 6.05 -3.51
C ALA A 63 -5.48 5.26 -2.91
N ASP A 64 -5.54 4.99 -1.60
CA ASP A 64 -4.45 4.29 -0.90
C ASP A 64 -4.18 2.92 -1.51
N ALA A 65 -5.24 2.14 -1.73
CA ALA A 65 -5.09 0.81 -2.32
C ALA A 65 -4.62 0.88 -3.78
N ARG A 66 -5.07 1.89 -4.53
CA ARG A 66 -4.63 2.08 -5.90
C ARG A 66 -3.13 2.36 -5.99
N ALA A 67 -2.65 3.27 -5.13
CA ALA A 67 -1.22 3.61 -5.10
C ALA A 67 -0.38 2.42 -4.63
N ALA A 68 -0.85 1.70 -3.60
CA ALA A 68 -0.13 0.53 -3.10
C ALA A 68 -0.04 -0.56 -4.17
N LEU A 69 -1.13 -0.81 -4.88
CA LEU A 69 -1.12 -1.81 -5.93
C LEU A 69 -0.24 -1.40 -7.10
N THR A 70 -0.13 -0.10 -7.38
CA THR A 70 0.80 0.41 -8.38
C THR A 70 2.23 -0.03 -8.07
N ALA A 71 2.67 0.20 -6.84
CA ALA A 71 4.02 -0.16 -6.42
C ALA A 71 4.25 -1.67 -6.56
N LEU A 72 3.28 -2.45 -6.11
CA LEU A 72 3.38 -3.91 -6.15
C LEU A 72 3.44 -4.43 -7.59
N GLN A 73 2.56 -3.95 -8.44
CA GLN A 73 2.52 -4.38 -9.83
C GLN A 73 3.80 -4.02 -10.57
N TRP A 74 4.30 -2.80 -10.35
CA TRP A 74 5.57 -2.41 -10.95
C TRP A 74 6.70 -3.30 -10.49
N SER A 75 6.76 -3.63 -9.21
CA SER A 75 7.81 -4.49 -8.66
C SER A 75 7.78 -5.90 -9.26
N LYS A 76 6.62 -6.32 -9.76
CA LYS A 76 6.45 -7.61 -10.42
C LYS A 76 6.62 -7.53 -11.94
N GLY A 77 6.98 -6.37 -12.46
CA GLY A 77 7.17 -6.18 -13.89
C GLY A 77 5.90 -5.95 -14.68
N LYS A 78 4.78 -5.71 -14.01
CA LYS A 78 3.49 -5.48 -14.67
C LYS A 78 3.25 -3.99 -14.88
N SER A 79 4.06 -3.40 -15.76
CA SER A 79 4.08 -1.95 -15.96
C SER A 79 2.75 -1.37 -16.43
N GLY A 80 2.05 -2.06 -17.32
CA GLY A 80 0.77 -1.56 -17.84
C GLY A 80 -0.30 -1.47 -16.78
N GLU A 81 -0.41 -2.48 -15.94
CA GLU A 81 -1.37 -2.48 -14.84
C GLU A 81 -1.00 -1.42 -13.80
N ALA A 82 0.30 -1.29 -13.51
CA ALA A 82 0.78 -0.28 -12.58
C ALA A 82 0.41 1.12 -13.07
N GLU A 83 0.61 1.38 -14.35
CA GLU A 83 0.29 2.66 -14.96
C GLU A 83 -1.19 3.02 -14.79
N SER A 84 -2.08 2.06 -15.07
CA SER A 84 -3.52 2.28 -14.95
C SER A 84 -3.93 2.62 -13.52
N ASN A 85 -3.39 1.88 -12.55
CA ASN A 85 -3.71 2.14 -11.15
C ASN A 85 -3.12 3.47 -10.68
N TRP A 86 -1.94 3.84 -11.20
CA TRP A 86 -1.32 5.10 -10.83
C TRP A 86 -2.12 6.29 -11.31
N ILE A 87 -2.59 6.25 -12.56
CA ILE A 87 -3.42 7.33 -13.08
C ILE A 87 -4.66 7.53 -12.20
N ALA A 88 -5.31 6.43 -11.84
CA ALA A 88 -6.47 6.51 -10.96
C ALA A 88 -6.11 7.06 -9.59
N ALA A 89 -4.98 6.64 -9.04
CA ALA A 89 -4.57 7.08 -7.70
C ALA A 89 -4.32 8.59 -7.64
N ILE A 90 -3.56 9.13 -8.59
CA ILE A 90 -3.20 10.55 -8.54
C ILE A 90 -4.36 11.46 -8.92
N GLU A 91 -5.32 10.97 -9.68
CA GLU A 91 -6.54 11.73 -9.94
C GLU A 91 -7.38 11.84 -8.68
N LEU A 92 -7.39 10.78 -7.87
CA LEU A 92 -8.13 10.79 -6.61
C LEU A 92 -7.42 11.61 -5.54
N ASP A 93 -6.10 11.50 -5.45
CA ASP A 93 -5.32 12.22 -4.44
C ASP A 93 -3.86 12.35 -4.88
N PRO A 94 -3.47 13.54 -5.40
CA PRO A 94 -2.10 13.74 -5.89
C PRO A 94 -1.02 13.65 -4.82
N ARG A 95 -1.37 13.68 -3.54
CA ARG A 95 -0.38 13.58 -2.45
C ARG A 95 0.34 12.24 -2.46
N TYR A 96 -0.23 11.21 -3.10
CA TYR A 96 0.43 9.89 -3.19
C TYR A 96 1.72 9.92 -4.00
N ALA A 97 2.01 11.00 -4.71
CA ALA A 97 3.27 11.17 -5.41
C ALA A 97 4.40 11.69 -4.50
N GLN A 98 4.09 12.06 -3.26
CA GLN A 98 5.06 12.68 -2.35
C GLN A 98 5.59 11.68 -1.33
N GLU A 99 6.88 11.39 -1.41
CA GLU A 99 7.52 10.42 -0.54
C GLU A 99 7.36 10.74 0.95
N GLU A 100 7.62 11.99 1.33
CA GLU A 100 7.50 12.41 2.72
C GLU A 100 6.09 12.20 3.26
N TRP A 101 5.11 12.53 2.44
CA TRP A 101 3.71 12.38 2.85
C TRP A 101 3.36 10.91 3.09
N LEU A 102 3.85 10.02 2.23
CA LEU A 102 3.62 8.59 2.39
C LEU A 102 4.25 8.06 3.67
N LEU A 103 5.48 8.47 3.95
CA LEU A 103 6.21 8.00 5.12
C LEU A 103 5.69 8.59 6.42
N GLU A 104 5.41 9.87 6.45
CA GLU A 104 5.09 10.57 7.69
C GLU A 104 3.60 10.68 7.99
N VAL A 105 2.78 10.85 6.98
CA VAL A 105 1.34 10.99 7.18
C VAL A 105 0.62 9.66 7.03
N ARG A 106 0.85 8.95 5.92
CA ARG A 106 0.23 7.66 5.68
C ARG A 106 0.92 6.51 6.40
N ARG A 107 2.13 6.71 6.83
CA ARG A 107 2.93 5.72 7.56
C ARG A 107 3.11 4.43 6.77
N TRP A 108 3.31 4.53 5.48
CA TRP A 108 3.60 3.38 4.64
C TRP A 108 4.95 2.79 5.03
N PRO A 109 5.10 1.45 4.95
CA PRO A 109 6.41 0.83 5.14
C PRO A 109 7.38 1.24 4.04
N PRO A 110 8.71 1.10 4.29
CA PRO A 110 9.70 1.58 3.33
C PRO A 110 9.71 0.87 1.97
N ALA A 111 9.43 -0.44 1.92
CA ALA A 111 9.52 -1.16 0.65
C ALA A 111 8.50 -0.67 -0.39
N PRO A 112 7.20 -0.57 -0.08
CA PRO A 112 6.26 -0.04 -1.06
C PRO A 112 6.52 1.42 -1.41
N VAL A 113 7.00 2.23 -0.46
CA VAL A 113 7.37 3.61 -0.77
C VAL A 113 8.51 3.65 -1.77
N ASP A 114 9.55 2.85 -1.53
CA ASP A 114 10.72 2.81 -2.40
C ASP A 114 10.33 2.37 -3.82
N ASP A 115 9.51 1.32 -3.91
CA ASP A 115 9.07 0.82 -5.22
C ASP A 115 8.22 1.86 -5.95
N LEU A 116 7.34 2.55 -5.23
CA LEU A 116 6.50 3.57 -5.85
C LEU A 116 7.34 4.75 -6.35
N MET A 117 8.31 5.18 -5.56
CA MET A 117 9.18 6.29 -5.97
C MET A 117 10.02 5.91 -7.19
N LYS A 118 10.50 4.68 -7.26
CA LYS A 118 11.22 4.19 -8.43
C LYS A 118 10.32 4.19 -9.66
N PHE A 119 9.09 3.73 -9.52
CA PHE A 119 8.12 3.75 -10.60
C PHE A 119 7.90 5.18 -11.10
N ILE A 120 7.70 6.12 -10.20
CA ILE A 120 7.45 7.52 -10.56
C ILE A 120 8.64 8.12 -11.28
N SER A 121 9.86 7.75 -10.87
CA SER A 121 11.09 8.34 -11.42
C SER A 121 11.34 7.95 -12.87
N ILE A 122 10.74 6.88 -13.36
CA ILE A 122 10.94 6.43 -14.74
C ILE A 122 9.86 6.95 -15.69
N LYS A 123 8.94 7.73 -15.19
CA LYS A 123 7.84 8.26 -16.00
C LYS A 123 8.20 9.57 -16.68
#